data_4e04d1d2e643d676e2321466e4761f42
#
_entry.id   4e04d1d2e643d676e2321466e4761f42
#
_cell.length_a   1.000
_cell.length_b   1.000
_cell.length_c   1.000
_cell.angle_alpha   90.00
_cell.angle_beta   90.00
_cell.angle_gamma   90.00
#
_symmetry.space_group_name_H-M   'P 1'
#
loop_
_entity.id
_entity.type
_entity.pdbx_description
1 polymer ?
#
loop_
_entity_poly.entity_id
_entity_poly.type
_entity_poly.pdbx_seq_one_letter_code
_entity_poly.pdbx_strand_id
1 'polypeptide(L)'
;MGKKQSDMNRRHFLRKLGLGAAVMAMDPLSVLAGETNRPQTVDGGNVQNQMTYRVKHGSGDKVSLLGFGMMRLPDDQDEVNRLVDYAIAHGVNYFDTAPMYKSGKSETMTGIALSRHPRDKYFVATKMSNQRESLWKYDDSRAMYEKSFRDLRVDYIDYYLLHSIGGGGVDAVKARFLDNGLLEFLLKEREAGRIRHLGFSYHGDVSAFDFLLDHQDEYHWDFAQIQMNYLDWRHASLNKSGWKQDADAEYLYDKMAKLGVQTVVMEPLRGGALARMDEELSQRLTAMRPNDTPASWAFRWVGSHPNILTTLSGMNQMSHLEENVRTFSPLEPCTEAENKLLEEIADVMAGFPVIPCTACEYCMPCPYGVNIPGNFAYYNDAVAQKILPLPDKQAADYMTRKQQFADGLRQALPDVSTWATQCADCEECLKKCPQQIRIPNQMARIVETLRKR
;
A
#
# COMPACT_ATOMS: atom_id res chain seq x y z
N MET A 1 -23.00 31.36 16.30
CA MET A 1 -23.30 30.20 17.15
C MET A 1 -22.27 29.13 16.82
N GLY A 2 -21.21 29.08 17.63
CA GLY A 2 -20.09 28.19 17.39
C GLY A 2 -20.37 26.78 17.91
N LYS A 3 -20.19 25.78 17.04
CA LYS A 3 -20.13 24.38 17.48
C LYS A 3 -18.78 24.14 18.13
N LYS A 4 -18.77 23.86 19.41
CA LYS A 4 -17.63 23.35 20.16
C LYS A 4 -17.30 21.95 19.60
N GLN A 5 -16.14 21.81 18.96
CA GLN A 5 -15.49 20.54 18.71
C GLN A 5 -15.06 19.97 20.06
N SER A 6 -15.66 18.83 20.47
CA SER A 6 -15.30 18.19 21.73
C SER A 6 -14.00 17.41 21.51
N ASP A 7 -12.92 17.89 22.08
CA ASP A 7 -11.67 17.12 22.26
C ASP A 7 -11.98 15.87 23.09
N MET A 8 -12.11 14.75 22.40
CA MET A 8 -12.26 13.45 23.06
C MET A 8 -10.88 12.97 23.53
N ASN A 9 -10.61 13.11 24.82
CA ASN A 9 -9.37 12.67 25.44
C ASN A 9 -9.24 11.13 25.32
N ARG A 10 -8.09 10.65 24.85
CA ARG A 10 -7.74 9.24 24.60
C ARG A 10 -8.08 8.32 25.78
N ARG A 11 -7.91 8.78 27.01
CA ARG A 11 -8.29 8.05 28.24
C ARG A 11 -9.79 7.88 28.40
N HIS A 12 -10.59 8.83 27.92
CA HIS A 12 -12.05 8.77 28.02
C HIS A 12 -12.63 7.82 26.98
N PHE A 13 -12.01 7.74 25.80
CA PHE A 13 -12.35 6.83 24.73
C PHE A 13 -12.10 5.37 25.13
N LEU A 14 -10.93 5.07 25.70
CA LEU A 14 -10.59 3.71 26.15
C LEU A 14 -11.46 3.23 27.32
N ARG A 15 -11.97 4.13 28.17
CA ARG A 15 -12.95 3.80 29.24
C ARG A 15 -14.34 3.48 28.71
N LYS A 16 -14.75 4.01 27.56
CA LYS A 16 -16.05 3.70 26.95
C LYS A 16 -16.08 2.34 26.24
N LEU A 17 -14.94 1.74 25.94
CA LEU A 17 -14.82 0.41 25.32
C LEU A 17 -14.91 -0.76 26.31
N GLY A 18 -15.45 -0.52 27.53
CA GLY A 18 -16.05 -1.56 28.38
C GLY A 18 -15.18 -2.77 28.67
N LEU A 19 -13.96 -2.61 29.19
CA LEU A 19 -13.23 -3.72 29.82
C LEU A 19 -13.76 -3.96 31.23
N GLY A 20 -14.92 -4.64 31.29
CA GLY A 20 -15.44 -5.28 32.50
C GLY A 20 -14.82 -6.65 32.62
N ALA A 21 -13.82 -6.79 33.48
CA ALA A 21 -13.29 -8.10 33.87
C ALA A 21 -14.35 -8.87 34.65
N ALA A 22 -15.02 -9.85 34.01
CA ALA A 22 -15.77 -10.88 34.69
C ALA A 22 -14.84 -12.06 34.92
N VAL A 23 -14.26 -12.13 36.12
CA VAL A 23 -13.62 -13.33 36.65
C VAL A 23 -14.73 -14.30 37.01
N MET A 24 -14.91 -15.35 36.20
CA MET A 24 -15.62 -16.58 36.65
C MET A 24 -14.59 -17.63 37.05
N ALA A 25 -14.58 -17.91 38.34
CA ALA A 25 -13.92 -19.06 38.90
C ALA A 25 -14.60 -20.35 38.41
N MET A 26 -13.83 -21.29 37.84
CA MET A 26 -14.23 -22.67 37.67
C MET A 26 -13.24 -23.59 38.35
N ASP A 27 -13.79 -24.48 39.15
CA ASP A 27 -13.10 -25.50 39.94
C ASP A 27 -12.32 -26.51 39.09
N PRO A 28 -11.21 -27.08 39.63
CA PRO A 28 -10.49 -28.15 38.98
C PRO A 28 -10.98 -29.49 39.51
N LEU A 29 -11.45 -30.40 38.64
CA LEU A 29 -11.32 -31.86 38.81
C LEU A 29 -12.17 -32.62 37.79
N SER A 30 -11.52 -33.17 36.77
CA SER A 30 -11.75 -34.58 36.35
C SER A 30 -10.70 -35.00 35.33
N VAL A 31 -9.70 -35.68 35.83
CA VAL A 31 -8.80 -36.53 35.04
C VAL A 31 -9.55 -37.82 34.73
N LEU A 32 -9.65 -38.20 33.47
CA LEU A 32 -9.66 -39.61 33.06
C LEU A 32 -9.10 -39.78 31.64
N ALA A 33 -8.23 -40.74 31.54
CA ALA A 33 -7.39 -41.14 30.45
C ALA A 33 -8.16 -41.56 29.16
N GLY A 34 -7.51 -41.31 28.03
CA GLY A 34 -7.93 -41.91 26.76
C GLY A 34 -7.00 -41.51 25.61
N GLU A 35 -6.07 -42.41 25.33
CA GLU A 35 -5.41 -42.64 24.04
C GLU A 35 -4.49 -41.59 23.42
N THR A 36 -3.21 -41.92 23.47
CA THR A 36 -2.09 -41.36 22.72
C THR A 36 -2.31 -41.48 21.21
N ASN A 37 -2.62 -40.38 20.53
CA ASN A 37 -2.35 -40.28 19.10
C ASN A 37 -1.06 -39.46 18.90
N ARG A 38 0.04 -40.21 18.59
CA ARG A 38 1.26 -39.61 18.03
C ARG A 38 0.90 -38.83 16.77
N PRO A 39 1.47 -37.63 16.54
CA PRO A 39 1.41 -37.03 15.22
C PRO A 39 2.14 -37.95 14.25
N GLN A 40 1.41 -38.46 13.27
CA GLN A 40 2.01 -39.09 12.11
C GLN A 40 2.89 -38.05 11.42
N THR A 41 4.17 -38.39 11.28
CA THR A 41 5.08 -37.73 10.34
C THR A 41 4.45 -37.85 8.98
N VAL A 42 3.90 -36.72 8.48
CA VAL A 42 3.45 -36.62 7.09
C VAL A 42 4.71 -36.66 6.25
N ASP A 43 4.86 -37.72 5.49
CA ASP A 43 5.82 -37.90 4.42
C ASP A 43 5.92 -36.60 3.59
N GLY A 44 7.15 -36.26 3.15
CA GLY A 44 7.44 -35.14 2.25
C GLY A 44 6.81 -35.30 0.86
N GLY A 45 5.48 -35.42 0.82
CA GLY A 45 4.68 -35.32 -0.39
C GLY A 45 4.62 -33.87 -0.84
N ASN A 46 5.10 -33.65 -2.04
CA ASN A 46 5.03 -32.49 -2.91
C ASN A 46 3.92 -31.50 -2.49
N VAL A 47 4.27 -30.44 -1.75
CA VAL A 47 3.38 -29.30 -1.51
C VAL A 47 3.31 -28.55 -2.86
N GLN A 48 2.52 -29.10 -3.78
CA GLN A 48 2.19 -28.40 -5.02
C GLN A 48 1.53 -27.08 -4.67
N ASN A 49 2.08 -26.01 -5.19
CA ASN A 49 1.62 -24.65 -5.16
C ASN A 49 0.10 -24.53 -4.98
N GLN A 50 -0.32 -24.21 -3.77
CA GLN A 50 -1.72 -23.93 -3.45
C GLN A 50 -2.04 -22.43 -3.58
N MET A 51 -1.21 -21.66 -4.33
CA MET A 51 -1.44 -20.24 -4.57
C MET A 51 -2.88 -19.99 -5.03
N THR A 52 -3.53 -19.03 -4.40
CA THR A 52 -4.87 -18.62 -4.80
C THR A 52 -4.80 -17.75 -6.05
N TYR A 53 -5.60 -18.10 -7.06
CA TYR A 53 -5.70 -17.36 -8.31
C TYR A 53 -7.08 -16.73 -8.47
N ARG A 54 -7.12 -15.62 -9.22
CA ARG A 54 -8.35 -15.00 -9.72
C ARG A 54 -8.34 -15.05 -11.24
N VAL A 55 -9.52 -15.12 -11.82
CA VAL A 55 -9.68 -15.12 -13.29
C VAL A 55 -9.89 -13.69 -13.76
N LYS A 56 -9.06 -13.25 -14.71
CA LYS A 56 -9.27 -11.97 -15.40
C LYS A 56 -10.51 -12.08 -16.29
N HIS A 57 -11.49 -11.20 -16.08
CA HIS A 57 -12.69 -11.17 -16.88
C HIS A 57 -12.34 -10.90 -18.37
N GLY A 58 -13.02 -11.55 -19.26
CA GLY A 58 -12.83 -11.40 -20.71
C GLY A 58 -11.71 -12.25 -21.31
N SER A 59 -10.50 -12.30 -20.70
CA SER A 59 -9.38 -13.12 -21.22
C SER A 59 -9.33 -14.54 -20.63
N GLY A 60 -9.81 -14.73 -19.40
CA GLY A 60 -9.72 -16.01 -18.70
C GLY A 60 -8.35 -16.29 -18.07
N ASP A 61 -7.43 -15.34 -18.11
CA ASP A 61 -6.10 -15.47 -17.50
C ASP A 61 -6.20 -15.73 -16.00
N LYS A 62 -5.46 -16.72 -15.50
CA LYS A 62 -5.36 -17.03 -14.08
C LYS A 62 -4.23 -16.20 -13.45
N VAL A 63 -4.60 -15.15 -12.74
CA VAL A 63 -3.68 -14.22 -12.08
C VAL A 63 -3.56 -14.59 -10.60
N SER A 64 -2.33 -14.68 -10.07
CA SER A 64 -2.11 -14.92 -8.64
C SER A 64 -2.69 -13.77 -7.82
N LEU A 65 -3.43 -14.11 -6.76
CA LEU A 65 -4.03 -13.10 -5.89
C LEU A 65 -2.97 -12.29 -5.12
N LEU A 66 -1.75 -12.85 -4.95
CA LEU A 66 -0.54 -12.13 -4.56
C LEU A 66 0.19 -11.66 -5.82
N GLY A 67 0.37 -10.35 -5.97
CA GLY A 67 1.20 -9.72 -6.99
C GLY A 67 2.49 -9.15 -6.38
N PHE A 68 3.57 -9.15 -7.16
CA PHE A 68 4.85 -8.61 -6.74
C PHE A 68 4.99 -7.15 -7.19
N GLY A 69 4.93 -6.20 -6.23
CA GLY A 69 5.20 -4.78 -6.47
C GLY A 69 6.70 -4.50 -6.53
N MET A 70 7.22 -4.13 -7.71
CA MET A 70 8.65 -3.96 -7.98
C MET A 70 9.17 -2.54 -7.63
N MET A 71 8.40 -1.72 -6.93
CA MET A 71 8.79 -0.35 -6.56
C MET A 71 9.92 -0.30 -5.51
N ARG A 72 9.95 -1.28 -4.60
CA ARG A 72 10.88 -1.33 -3.46
C ARG A 72 11.92 -2.43 -3.58
N LEU A 73 12.35 -2.75 -4.80
CA LEU A 73 13.39 -3.76 -5.04
C LEU A 73 14.68 -3.44 -4.27
N PRO A 74 15.43 -4.46 -3.81
CA PRO A 74 16.81 -4.26 -3.37
C PRO A 74 17.66 -3.62 -4.48
N ASP A 75 18.83 -3.05 -4.14
CA ASP A 75 19.73 -2.48 -5.14
C ASP A 75 20.55 -3.54 -5.88
N ASP A 76 20.74 -4.69 -5.24
CA ASP A 76 21.47 -5.83 -5.78
C ASP A 76 20.59 -6.63 -6.75
N GLN A 77 21.04 -6.78 -8.00
CA GLN A 77 20.32 -7.52 -9.03
C GLN A 77 20.20 -9.02 -8.72
N ASP A 78 21.20 -9.62 -8.10
CA ASP A 78 21.19 -11.04 -7.77
C ASP A 78 20.16 -11.31 -6.65
N GLU A 79 19.98 -10.38 -5.72
CA GLU A 79 18.91 -10.44 -4.73
C GLU A 79 17.55 -10.35 -5.40
N VAL A 80 17.34 -9.41 -6.35
CA VAL A 80 16.11 -9.31 -7.13
C VAL A 80 15.84 -10.61 -7.88
N ASN A 81 16.88 -11.19 -8.52
CA ASN A 81 16.75 -12.46 -9.24
C ASN A 81 16.27 -13.59 -8.31
N ARG A 82 16.86 -13.71 -7.10
CA ARG A 82 16.46 -14.72 -6.10
C ARG A 82 15.01 -14.56 -5.64
N LEU A 83 14.59 -13.31 -5.39
CA LEU A 83 13.21 -13.01 -4.98
C LEU A 83 12.22 -13.37 -6.09
N VAL A 84 12.52 -13.02 -7.35
CA VAL A 84 11.66 -13.34 -8.49
C VAL A 84 11.61 -14.85 -8.77
N ASP A 85 12.78 -15.53 -8.71
CA ASP A 85 12.85 -17.00 -8.85
C ASP A 85 11.97 -17.71 -7.81
N TYR A 86 12.07 -17.30 -6.55
CA TYR A 86 11.24 -17.85 -5.47
C TYR A 86 9.75 -17.56 -5.71
N ALA A 87 9.39 -16.33 -6.07
CA ALA A 87 8.02 -15.92 -6.33
C ALA A 87 7.36 -16.78 -7.41
N ILE A 88 8.02 -16.93 -8.56
CA ILE A 88 7.52 -17.74 -9.68
C ILE A 88 7.43 -19.22 -9.29
N ALA A 89 8.46 -19.76 -8.61
CA ALA A 89 8.46 -21.15 -8.15
C ALA A 89 7.29 -21.47 -7.20
N HIS A 90 6.78 -20.45 -6.48
CA HIS A 90 5.65 -20.58 -5.54
C HIS A 90 4.34 -20.04 -6.09
N GLY A 91 4.23 -19.84 -7.42
CA GLY A 91 2.98 -19.54 -8.10
C GLY A 91 2.60 -18.07 -8.19
N VAL A 92 3.44 -17.13 -7.73
CA VAL A 92 3.24 -15.70 -8.02
C VAL A 92 3.54 -15.44 -9.49
N ASN A 93 2.58 -14.89 -10.20
CA ASN A 93 2.72 -14.68 -11.64
C ASN A 93 2.40 -13.24 -12.11
N TYR A 94 2.16 -12.29 -11.21
CA TYR A 94 1.90 -10.89 -11.57
C TYR A 94 3.00 -9.99 -10.99
N PHE A 95 3.69 -9.22 -11.85
CA PHE A 95 4.81 -8.36 -11.50
C PHE A 95 4.53 -6.93 -11.96
N ASP A 96 4.44 -5.99 -11.01
CA ASP A 96 4.04 -4.60 -11.25
C ASP A 96 5.21 -3.65 -11.09
N THR A 97 5.56 -2.92 -12.15
CA THR A 97 6.61 -1.91 -12.16
C THR A 97 6.15 -0.58 -12.75
N ALA A 98 7.05 0.37 -12.94
CA ALA A 98 6.84 1.62 -13.66
C ALA A 98 8.18 2.28 -14.04
N PRO A 99 8.23 3.11 -15.11
CA PRO A 99 9.43 3.81 -15.54
C PRO A 99 10.08 4.68 -14.45
N MET A 100 9.30 5.24 -13.54
CA MET A 100 9.83 6.13 -12.50
C MET A 100 10.28 5.41 -11.22
N TYR A 101 9.98 4.11 -11.05
CA TYR A 101 10.34 3.38 -9.84
C TYR A 101 11.87 3.19 -9.72
N LYS A 102 12.38 3.24 -8.49
CA LYS A 102 13.84 3.17 -8.22
C LYS A 102 14.67 4.13 -9.09
N SER A 103 14.19 5.38 -9.21
CA SER A 103 14.86 6.39 -10.05
C SER A 103 15.09 5.93 -11.50
N GLY A 104 14.14 5.16 -12.05
CA GLY A 104 14.17 4.67 -13.44
C GLY A 104 14.84 3.32 -13.66
N LYS A 105 15.26 2.62 -12.61
CA LYS A 105 15.96 1.33 -12.71
C LYS A 105 15.03 0.10 -12.61
N SER A 106 13.82 0.27 -12.07
CA SER A 106 12.96 -0.87 -11.73
C SER A 106 12.56 -1.71 -12.95
N GLU A 107 12.21 -1.09 -14.09
CA GLU A 107 11.86 -1.85 -15.31
C GLU A 107 13.04 -2.69 -15.80
N THR A 108 14.26 -2.12 -15.85
CA THR A 108 15.46 -2.86 -16.27
C THR A 108 15.76 -4.03 -15.32
N MET A 109 15.70 -3.81 -14.01
CA MET A 109 15.93 -4.87 -13.02
C MET A 109 14.86 -5.97 -13.10
N THR A 110 13.61 -5.58 -13.29
CA THR A 110 12.48 -6.49 -13.50
C THR A 110 12.67 -7.31 -14.80
N GLY A 111 13.02 -6.65 -15.89
CA GLY A 111 13.27 -7.29 -17.17
C GLY A 111 14.42 -8.30 -17.13
N ILE A 112 15.53 -7.98 -16.44
CA ILE A 112 16.63 -8.91 -16.22
C ILE A 112 16.15 -10.16 -15.46
N ALA A 113 15.42 -9.97 -14.36
CA ALA A 113 14.95 -11.09 -13.54
C ALA A 113 13.93 -11.96 -14.28
N LEU A 114 12.91 -11.36 -14.91
CA LEU A 114 11.84 -12.08 -15.58
C LEU A 114 12.31 -12.78 -16.88
N SER A 115 13.27 -12.22 -17.62
CA SER A 115 13.80 -12.84 -18.85
C SER A 115 14.52 -14.18 -18.61
N ARG A 116 14.76 -14.56 -17.37
CA ARG A 116 15.30 -15.87 -16.98
C ARG A 116 14.23 -16.97 -16.96
N HIS A 117 12.95 -16.60 -17.08
CA HIS A 117 11.80 -17.51 -17.03
C HIS A 117 11.04 -17.52 -18.35
N PRO A 118 10.35 -18.63 -18.70
CA PRO A 118 9.48 -18.67 -19.87
C PRO A 118 8.40 -17.58 -19.79
N ARG A 119 8.16 -16.88 -20.90
CA ARG A 119 7.27 -15.70 -20.97
C ARG A 119 5.82 -16.00 -20.57
N ASP A 120 5.38 -17.22 -20.75
CA ASP A 120 4.04 -17.73 -20.39
C ASP A 120 3.85 -17.97 -18.87
N LYS A 121 4.89 -17.85 -18.08
CA LYS A 121 4.84 -18.08 -16.61
C LYS A 121 4.50 -16.84 -15.82
N TYR A 122 4.48 -15.66 -16.45
CA TYR A 122 4.25 -14.41 -15.73
C TYR A 122 3.49 -13.39 -16.56
N PHE A 123 2.80 -12.51 -15.85
CA PHE A 123 2.21 -11.28 -16.35
C PHE A 123 3.07 -10.10 -15.87
N VAL A 124 3.40 -9.19 -16.79
CA VAL A 124 4.12 -7.96 -16.47
C VAL A 124 3.20 -6.75 -16.61
N ALA A 125 3.19 -5.92 -15.58
CA ALA A 125 2.47 -4.66 -15.56
C ALA A 125 3.45 -3.49 -15.51
N THR A 126 3.25 -2.47 -16.36
CA THR A 126 3.94 -1.20 -16.27
C THR A 126 3.04 -0.02 -16.62
N LYS A 127 3.55 1.21 -16.56
CA LYS A 127 2.71 2.40 -16.51
C LYS A 127 3.24 3.55 -17.36
N MET A 128 2.35 4.36 -17.92
CA MET A 128 2.69 5.65 -18.53
C MET A 128 2.98 6.69 -17.43
N SER A 129 4.25 6.85 -17.05
CA SER A 129 4.69 7.69 -15.93
C SER A 129 4.97 9.14 -16.34
N ASN A 130 4.07 9.77 -17.08
CA ASN A 130 4.18 11.14 -17.57
C ASN A 130 3.58 12.21 -16.62
N GLN A 131 3.84 12.11 -15.30
CA GLN A 131 3.26 13.02 -14.31
C GLN A 131 3.79 14.47 -14.42
N ARG A 132 4.99 14.66 -15.00
CA ARG A 132 5.60 15.99 -15.19
C ARG A 132 5.10 16.62 -16.49
N GLU A 133 4.73 17.90 -16.48
CA GLU A 133 4.25 18.61 -17.67
C GLU A 133 5.22 18.54 -18.86
N SER A 134 6.52 18.51 -18.59
CA SER A 134 7.55 18.33 -19.63
C SER A 134 7.45 17.01 -20.39
N LEU A 135 6.71 16.02 -19.87
CA LEU A 135 6.49 14.70 -20.48
C LEU A 135 5.10 14.57 -21.12
N TRP A 136 4.28 15.63 -21.14
CA TRP A 136 2.91 15.57 -21.68
C TRP A 136 2.86 15.62 -23.21
N LYS A 137 3.95 15.96 -23.88
CA LYS A 137 4.01 15.87 -25.32
C LYS A 137 3.87 14.43 -25.79
N TYR A 138 3.15 14.22 -26.85
CA TYR A 138 2.92 12.88 -27.43
C TYR A 138 4.23 12.12 -27.67
N ASP A 139 5.22 12.77 -28.31
CA ASP A 139 6.49 12.11 -28.65
C ASP A 139 7.30 11.68 -27.41
N ASP A 140 7.29 12.51 -26.34
CA ASP A 140 7.98 12.19 -25.10
C ASP A 140 7.32 10.99 -24.37
N SER A 141 5.98 10.99 -24.31
CA SER A 141 5.20 9.88 -23.77
C SER A 141 5.37 8.61 -24.58
N ARG A 142 5.36 8.71 -25.92
CA ARG A 142 5.60 7.56 -26.80
C ARG A 142 7.02 7.02 -26.65
N ALA A 143 8.02 7.86 -26.55
CA ALA A 143 9.40 7.43 -26.29
C ALA A 143 9.52 6.66 -24.96
N MET A 144 8.80 7.09 -23.92
CA MET A 144 8.72 6.38 -22.63
C MET A 144 8.05 5.01 -22.80
N TYR A 145 6.94 4.93 -23.54
CA TYR A 145 6.26 3.69 -23.86
C TYR A 145 7.19 2.68 -24.52
N GLU A 146 7.87 3.08 -25.60
CA GLU A 146 8.83 2.21 -26.32
C GLU A 146 10.04 1.81 -25.46
N LYS A 147 10.46 2.69 -24.55
CA LYS A 147 11.54 2.38 -23.62
C LYS A 147 11.14 1.26 -22.65
N SER A 148 9.91 1.22 -22.17
CA SER A 148 9.42 0.17 -21.27
C SER A 148 9.57 -1.23 -21.87
N PHE A 149 9.28 -1.41 -23.15
CA PHE A 149 9.48 -2.71 -23.83
C PHE A 149 10.94 -3.15 -23.84
N ARG A 150 11.85 -2.21 -24.13
CA ARG A 150 13.29 -2.50 -24.14
C ARG A 150 13.83 -2.83 -22.76
N ASP A 151 13.43 -2.07 -21.76
CA ASP A 151 13.89 -2.26 -20.38
C ASP A 151 13.34 -3.56 -19.79
N LEU A 152 12.08 -3.87 -20.05
CA LEU A 152 11.43 -5.10 -19.60
C LEU A 152 11.80 -6.33 -20.45
N ARG A 153 12.43 -6.14 -21.63
CA ARG A 153 12.83 -7.21 -22.56
C ARG A 153 11.66 -8.07 -23.05
N VAL A 154 10.54 -7.41 -23.40
CA VAL A 154 9.31 -8.07 -23.82
C VAL A 154 8.79 -7.52 -25.15
N ASP A 155 8.06 -8.36 -25.92
CA ASP A 155 7.42 -7.98 -27.19
C ASP A 155 5.99 -7.46 -26.96
N TYR A 156 5.37 -7.85 -25.85
CA TYR A 156 4.05 -7.38 -25.40
C TYR A 156 4.01 -7.20 -23.91
N ILE A 157 3.17 -6.26 -23.44
CA ILE A 157 2.92 -5.98 -22.03
C ILE A 157 1.52 -6.48 -21.68
N ASP A 158 1.40 -7.27 -20.59
CA ASP A 158 0.11 -7.85 -20.22
C ASP A 158 -0.83 -6.80 -19.62
N TYR A 159 -0.34 -5.92 -18.76
CA TYR A 159 -1.14 -4.91 -18.08
C TYR A 159 -0.47 -3.54 -18.19
N TYR A 160 -1.09 -2.61 -18.90
CA TYR A 160 -0.56 -1.26 -19.05
C TYR A 160 -1.48 -0.23 -18.40
N LEU A 161 -0.92 0.71 -17.64
CA LEU A 161 -1.70 1.64 -16.84
C LEU A 161 -1.41 3.10 -17.19
N LEU A 162 -2.44 3.94 -17.24
CA LEU A 162 -2.27 5.37 -17.07
C LEU A 162 -1.84 5.63 -15.61
N HIS A 163 -0.64 6.22 -15.40
CA HIS A 163 -0.05 6.29 -14.07
C HIS A 163 -0.54 7.49 -13.29
N SER A 164 -0.96 7.25 -12.02
CA SER A 164 -1.26 8.31 -11.04
C SER A 164 -2.33 9.29 -11.52
N ILE A 165 -3.50 8.78 -11.82
CA ILE A 165 -4.69 9.57 -12.11
C ILE A 165 -5.19 10.22 -10.81
N GLY A 166 -5.64 11.47 -10.89
CA GLY A 166 -6.17 12.25 -9.76
C GLY A 166 -5.30 13.45 -9.39
N GLY A 167 -3.99 13.42 -9.62
CA GLY A 167 -3.14 14.61 -9.50
C GLY A 167 -3.50 15.65 -10.55
N GLY A 168 -3.99 16.82 -10.12
CA GLY A 168 -4.46 17.90 -11.02
C GLY A 168 -5.86 17.70 -11.61
N GLY A 169 -6.62 16.72 -11.12
CA GLY A 169 -8.02 16.49 -11.48
C GLY A 169 -8.22 16.09 -12.95
N VAL A 170 -9.43 16.32 -13.44
CA VAL A 170 -9.84 15.97 -14.83
C VAL A 170 -9.03 16.73 -15.88
N ASP A 171 -8.68 17.99 -15.64
CA ASP A 171 -7.92 18.79 -16.60
C ASP A 171 -6.53 18.21 -16.86
N ALA A 172 -5.86 17.70 -15.80
CA ALA A 172 -4.59 17.01 -15.97
C ALA A 172 -4.74 15.68 -16.73
N VAL A 173 -5.82 14.94 -16.54
CA VAL A 173 -6.12 13.73 -17.31
C VAL A 173 -6.25 14.06 -18.80
N LYS A 174 -7.03 15.11 -19.13
CA LYS A 174 -7.21 15.57 -20.52
C LYS A 174 -5.89 15.95 -21.16
N ALA A 175 -5.12 16.83 -20.50
CA ALA A 175 -3.84 17.30 -21.03
C ALA A 175 -2.80 16.19 -21.22
N ARG A 176 -2.77 15.21 -20.29
CA ARG A 176 -1.80 14.11 -20.31
C ARG A 176 -2.10 13.03 -21.32
N PHE A 177 -3.38 12.77 -21.62
CA PHE A 177 -3.78 11.57 -22.32
C PHE A 177 -4.75 11.78 -23.48
N LEU A 178 -5.64 12.79 -23.41
CA LEU A 178 -6.71 12.97 -24.38
C LEU A 178 -6.32 14.02 -25.45
N ASP A 179 -6.00 15.24 -25.01
CA ASP A 179 -5.76 16.38 -25.89
C ASP A 179 -4.54 16.20 -26.81
N ASN A 180 -3.60 15.35 -26.39
CA ASN A 180 -2.39 15.02 -27.14
C ASN A 180 -2.50 13.73 -27.99
N GLY A 181 -3.64 13.03 -27.95
CA GLY A 181 -3.87 11.79 -28.71
C GLY A 181 -3.20 10.53 -28.14
N LEU A 182 -2.62 10.61 -26.94
CA LEU A 182 -1.90 9.49 -26.33
C LEU A 182 -2.83 8.33 -25.97
N LEU A 183 -4.03 8.60 -25.46
CA LEU A 183 -4.99 7.52 -25.13
C LEU A 183 -5.43 6.79 -26.40
N GLU A 184 -5.71 7.52 -27.48
CA GLU A 184 -6.04 6.89 -28.78
C GLU A 184 -4.92 5.97 -29.27
N PHE A 185 -3.66 6.38 -29.11
CA PHE A 185 -2.51 5.54 -29.41
C PHE A 185 -2.49 4.27 -28.55
N LEU A 186 -2.68 4.38 -27.22
CA LEU A 186 -2.67 3.22 -26.33
C LEU A 186 -3.82 2.25 -26.61
N LEU A 187 -4.99 2.75 -26.99
CA LEU A 187 -6.12 1.92 -27.42
C LEU A 187 -5.77 1.13 -28.70
N LYS A 188 -5.11 1.75 -29.68
CA LYS A 188 -4.61 1.07 -30.88
C LYS A 188 -3.54 0.03 -30.57
N GLU A 189 -2.65 0.30 -29.62
CA GLU A 189 -1.65 -0.69 -29.17
C GLU A 189 -2.30 -1.89 -28.46
N ARG A 190 -3.44 -1.68 -27.77
CA ARG A 190 -4.25 -2.77 -27.23
C ARG A 190 -4.91 -3.59 -28.35
N GLU A 191 -5.51 -2.95 -29.34
CA GLU A 191 -6.09 -3.63 -30.51
C GLU A 191 -5.03 -4.44 -31.30
N ALA A 192 -3.81 -3.91 -31.40
CA ALA A 192 -2.68 -4.58 -32.03
C ALA A 192 -2.07 -5.71 -31.18
N GLY A 193 -2.50 -5.88 -29.93
CA GLY A 193 -2.00 -6.92 -29.02
C GLY A 193 -0.64 -6.63 -28.38
N ARG A 194 -0.08 -5.44 -28.55
CA ARG A 194 1.13 -5.01 -27.83
C ARG A 194 0.84 -4.71 -26.35
N ILE A 195 -0.37 -4.26 -26.04
CA ILE A 195 -0.96 -4.21 -24.71
C ILE A 195 -2.09 -5.22 -24.68
N ARG A 196 -2.11 -6.12 -23.69
CA ARG A 196 -3.22 -7.07 -23.54
C ARG A 196 -4.40 -6.47 -22.77
N HIS A 197 -4.09 -5.77 -21.68
CA HIS A 197 -5.08 -5.15 -20.79
C HIS A 197 -4.67 -3.72 -20.51
N LEU A 198 -5.58 -2.77 -20.73
CA LEU A 198 -5.37 -1.35 -20.48
C LEU A 198 -6.20 -0.91 -19.28
N GLY A 199 -5.55 -0.21 -18.34
CA GLY A 199 -6.18 0.31 -17.14
C GLY A 199 -5.53 1.60 -16.67
N PHE A 200 -5.79 1.97 -15.42
CA PHE A 200 -5.17 3.14 -14.81
C PHE A 200 -4.92 2.93 -13.31
N SER A 201 -3.97 3.68 -12.73
CA SER A 201 -3.77 3.75 -11.29
C SER A 201 -4.28 5.09 -10.77
N TYR A 202 -5.02 5.04 -9.68
CA TYR A 202 -5.68 6.22 -9.10
C TYR A 202 -5.00 6.67 -7.81
N HIS A 203 -4.77 8.01 -7.73
CA HIS A 203 -4.27 8.70 -6.55
C HIS A 203 -4.86 10.11 -6.47
N GLY A 204 -5.79 10.38 -5.57
CA GLY A 204 -6.17 11.74 -5.20
C GLY A 204 -7.58 12.15 -5.61
N ASP A 205 -7.73 13.03 -6.59
CA ASP A 205 -9.02 13.65 -6.94
C ASP A 205 -10.00 12.65 -7.55
N VAL A 206 -11.08 12.36 -6.83
CA VAL A 206 -12.10 11.39 -7.24
C VAL A 206 -12.82 11.79 -8.54
N SER A 207 -12.88 13.09 -8.88
CA SER A 207 -13.51 13.52 -10.14
C SER A 207 -12.78 12.96 -11.36
N ALA A 208 -11.45 12.80 -11.27
CA ALA A 208 -10.68 12.20 -12.35
C ALA A 208 -10.90 10.68 -12.47
N PHE A 209 -11.07 9.99 -11.34
CA PHE A 209 -11.46 8.58 -11.31
C PHE A 209 -12.85 8.38 -11.90
N ASP A 210 -13.82 9.19 -11.46
CA ASP A 210 -15.19 9.15 -11.95
C ASP A 210 -15.25 9.45 -13.44
N PHE A 211 -14.51 10.47 -13.91
CA PHE A 211 -14.45 10.82 -15.32
C PHE A 211 -14.00 9.63 -16.20
N LEU A 212 -12.95 8.90 -15.80
CA LEU A 212 -12.49 7.75 -16.59
C LEU A 212 -13.48 6.60 -16.59
N LEU A 213 -14.10 6.30 -15.43
CA LEU A 213 -15.07 5.21 -15.34
C LEU A 213 -16.43 5.55 -15.95
N ASP A 214 -16.85 6.81 -15.96
CA ASP A 214 -18.07 7.26 -16.63
C ASP A 214 -17.96 7.15 -18.17
N HIS A 215 -16.74 7.01 -18.70
CA HIS A 215 -16.46 6.71 -20.12
C HIS A 215 -16.09 5.24 -20.34
N GLN A 216 -16.55 4.31 -19.48
CA GLN A 216 -16.24 2.89 -19.59
C GLN A 216 -16.69 2.30 -20.94
N ASP A 217 -17.84 2.74 -21.46
CA ASP A 217 -18.38 2.28 -22.75
C ASP A 217 -17.53 2.73 -23.96
N GLU A 218 -16.69 3.77 -23.78
CA GLU A 218 -15.80 4.28 -24.82
C GLU A 218 -14.39 3.70 -24.69
N TYR A 219 -13.84 3.66 -23.47
CA TYR A 219 -12.43 3.29 -23.25
C TYR A 219 -12.25 1.82 -22.94
N HIS A 220 -13.30 1.15 -22.46
CA HIS A 220 -13.28 -0.28 -22.12
C HIS A 220 -12.11 -0.63 -21.18
N TRP A 221 -12.04 0.04 -20.03
CA TRP A 221 -11.02 -0.24 -19.02
C TRP A 221 -11.11 -1.68 -18.55
N ASP A 222 -10.02 -2.41 -18.64
CA ASP A 222 -9.93 -3.81 -18.23
C ASP A 222 -9.84 -3.94 -16.71
N PHE A 223 -9.18 -2.98 -16.05
CA PHE A 223 -8.92 -2.95 -14.62
C PHE A 223 -8.55 -1.54 -14.17
N ALA A 224 -8.61 -1.29 -12.85
CA ALA A 224 -7.97 -0.12 -12.27
C ALA A 224 -7.24 -0.50 -10.97
N GLN A 225 -6.15 0.23 -10.70
CA GLN A 225 -5.32 0.05 -9.51
C GLN A 225 -5.63 1.12 -8.50
N ILE A 226 -6.10 0.72 -7.32
CA ILE A 226 -6.47 1.62 -6.24
C ILE A 226 -5.74 1.27 -4.94
N GLN A 227 -5.54 2.27 -4.09
CA GLN A 227 -5.12 2.06 -2.71
C GLN A 227 -6.28 1.49 -1.92
N MET A 228 -6.09 0.30 -1.32
CA MET A 228 -7.13 -0.36 -0.57
C MET A 228 -6.55 -1.20 0.57
N ASN A 229 -7.04 -0.97 1.78
CA ASN A 229 -6.78 -1.73 3.01
C ASN A 229 -7.93 -1.48 3.99
N TYR A 230 -8.02 -2.23 5.09
CA TYR A 230 -9.14 -2.13 6.02
C TYR A 230 -9.24 -0.76 6.73
N LEU A 231 -8.14 0.02 6.82
CA LEU A 231 -8.17 1.37 7.37
C LEU A 231 -8.69 2.38 6.34
N ASP A 232 -8.14 2.37 5.12
CA ASP A 232 -8.52 3.31 4.07
C ASP A 232 -9.89 2.95 3.45
N TRP A 233 -10.47 1.80 3.81
CA TRP A 233 -11.80 1.37 3.37
C TRP A 233 -12.87 2.44 3.64
N ARG A 234 -12.91 2.98 4.88
CA ARG A 234 -13.85 4.02 5.32
C ARG A 234 -13.19 5.23 6.00
N HIS A 235 -11.85 5.26 6.04
CA HIS A 235 -11.12 6.31 6.73
C HIS A 235 -10.03 6.95 5.85
N ALA A 236 -10.08 6.80 4.53
CA ALA A 236 -9.11 7.37 3.62
C ALA A 236 -9.10 8.90 3.71
N SER A 237 -10.26 9.54 3.79
CA SER A 237 -10.44 10.99 3.85
C SER A 237 -9.97 11.63 5.17
N LEU A 238 -9.94 10.89 6.29
CA LEU A 238 -9.59 11.46 7.59
C LEU A 238 -8.13 11.85 7.74
N ASN A 239 -7.24 11.30 6.94
CA ASN A 239 -5.81 11.48 7.05
C ASN A 239 -5.20 12.41 6.00
N LYS A 240 -6.01 12.99 5.12
CA LYS A 240 -5.55 13.81 4.00
C LYS A 240 -5.87 15.28 4.27
N SER A 241 -4.86 16.05 4.66
CA SER A 241 -4.98 17.48 4.86
C SER A 241 -4.75 18.21 3.55
N GLY A 242 -5.82 18.62 2.85
CA GLY A 242 -5.69 19.65 1.83
C GLY A 242 -6.36 19.46 0.48
N TRP A 243 -6.89 18.29 0.14
CA TRP A 243 -7.66 18.10 -1.11
C TRP A 243 -9.13 17.81 -0.79
N LYS A 244 -10.02 18.38 -1.60
CA LYS A 244 -11.46 18.42 -1.29
C LYS A 244 -12.24 17.15 -1.67
N GLN A 245 -11.63 16.16 -2.33
CA GLN A 245 -12.37 15.08 -3.00
C GLN A 245 -11.68 13.71 -2.92
N ASP A 246 -11.00 13.39 -1.82
CA ASP A 246 -10.53 12.03 -1.63
C ASP A 246 -11.69 11.13 -1.23
N ALA A 247 -11.89 10.06 -1.98
CA ALA A 247 -12.90 9.05 -1.71
C ALA A 247 -12.34 7.90 -0.89
N ASP A 248 -13.19 7.31 -0.05
CA ASP A 248 -12.89 6.07 0.64
C ASP A 248 -12.77 4.90 -0.36
N ALA A 249 -11.96 3.89 -0.01
CA ALA A 249 -11.72 2.76 -0.89
C ALA A 249 -12.99 1.95 -1.18
N GLU A 250 -13.96 1.94 -0.27
CA GLU A 250 -15.28 1.32 -0.45
C GLU A 250 -16.00 1.90 -1.67
N TYR A 251 -16.04 3.23 -1.80
CA TYR A 251 -16.64 3.90 -2.96
C TYR A 251 -15.96 3.50 -4.27
N LEU A 252 -14.63 3.54 -4.29
CA LEU A 252 -13.85 3.24 -5.49
C LEU A 252 -14.06 1.78 -5.94
N TYR A 253 -13.96 0.85 -5.00
CA TYR A 253 -14.15 -0.57 -5.24
C TYR A 253 -15.57 -0.88 -5.74
N ASP A 254 -16.58 -0.33 -5.09
CA ASP A 254 -17.99 -0.56 -5.44
C ASP A 254 -18.33 -0.02 -6.83
N LYS A 255 -17.82 1.16 -7.20
CA LYS A 255 -18.02 1.73 -8.55
C LYS A 255 -17.40 0.85 -9.61
N MET A 256 -16.16 0.39 -9.38
CA MET A 256 -15.47 -0.54 -10.30
C MET A 256 -16.23 -1.87 -10.44
N ALA A 257 -16.64 -2.47 -9.33
CA ALA A 257 -17.38 -3.72 -9.34
C ALA A 257 -18.70 -3.63 -10.11
N LYS A 258 -19.45 -2.53 -9.95
CA LYS A 258 -20.71 -2.27 -10.68
C LYS A 258 -20.50 -2.16 -12.18
N LEU A 259 -19.34 -1.66 -12.63
CA LEU A 259 -18.98 -1.50 -14.03
C LEU A 259 -18.26 -2.72 -14.62
N GLY A 260 -18.01 -3.77 -13.82
CA GLY A 260 -17.27 -4.96 -14.25
C GLY A 260 -15.76 -4.73 -14.42
N VAL A 261 -15.22 -3.60 -13.93
CA VAL A 261 -13.79 -3.28 -13.93
C VAL A 261 -13.14 -3.94 -12.73
N GLN A 262 -12.15 -4.83 -12.96
CA GLN A 262 -11.50 -5.54 -11.85
C GLN A 262 -10.49 -4.65 -11.12
N THR A 263 -10.33 -4.93 -9.83
CA THR A 263 -9.47 -4.14 -8.94
C THR A 263 -8.10 -4.78 -8.81
N VAL A 264 -7.05 -4.02 -9.07
CA VAL A 264 -5.68 -4.30 -8.61
C VAL A 264 -5.43 -3.46 -7.36
N VAL A 265 -4.99 -4.08 -6.27
CA VAL A 265 -4.80 -3.38 -5.02
C VAL A 265 -3.35 -2.97 -4.82
N MET A 266 -3.12 -1.69 -4.56
CA MET A 266 -1.86 -1.16 -4.04
C MET A 266 -2.02 -0.70 -2.59
N GLU A 267 -0.91 -0.58 -1.87
CA GLU A 267 -0.86 -0.17 -0.46
C GLU A 267 -1.72 -1.02 0.50
N PRO A 268 -1.77 -2.36 0.35
CA PRO A 268 -2.55 -3.23 1.24
C PRO A 268 -2.08 -3.13 2.70
N LEU A 269 -0.81 -2.79 2.92
CA LEU A 269 -0.20 -2.59 4.24
C LEU A 269 0.04 -1.10 4.57
N ARG A 270 -0.43 -0.18 3.73
CA ARG A 270 -0.26 1.27 3.91
C ARG A 270 1.19 1.67 4.21
N GLY A 271 2.10 1.31 3.31
CA GLY A 271 3.55 1.53 3.49
C GLY A 271 4.17 0.74 4.65
N GLY A 272 3.53 -0.34 5.09
CA GLY A 272 3.93 -1.16 6.23
C GLY A 272 3.37 -0.71 7.58
N ALA A 273 2.56 0.35 7.63
CA ALA A 273 1.96 0.83 8.87
C ALA A 273 1.04 -0.21 9.51
N LEU A 274 0.30 -0.97 8.70
CA LEU A 274 -0.60 -2.02 9.19
C LEU A 274 0.15 -3.29 9.64
N ALA A 275 1.41 -3.47 9.24
CA ALA A 275 2.27 -4.54 9.73
C ALA A 275 2.95 -4.19 11.07
N ARG A 276 3.07 -2.90 11.39
CA ARG A 276 3.72 -2.38 12.60
C ARG A 276 2.75 -1.57 13.45
N MET A 277 1.61 -2.14 13.75
CA MET A 277 0.58 -1.47 14.55
C MET A 277 0.93 -1.42 16.04
N ASP A 278 0.11 -0.69 16.80
CA ASP A 278 0.12 -0.64 18.26
C ASP A 278 0.04 -2.06 18.85
N GLU A 279 0.84 -2.33 19.89
CA GLU A 279 0.94 -3.65 20.53
C GLU A 279 -0.41 -4.17 21.05
N GLU A 280 -1.24 -3.29 21.65
CA GLU A 280 -2.55 -3.66 22.16
C GLU A 280 -3.51 -4.09 21.02
N LEU A 281 -3.46 -3.39 19.89
CA LEU A 281 -4.23 -3.76 18.71
C LEU A 281 -3.72 -5.07 18.08
N SER A 282 -2.40 -5.25 18.03
CA SER A 282 -1.78 -6.49 17.55
C SER A 282 -2.19 -7.70 18.40
N GLN A 283 -2.22 -7.54 19.73
CA GLN A 283 -2.67 -8.59 20.64
C GLN A 283 -4.12 -9.00 20.43
N ARG A 284 -5.02 -8.07 20.04
CA ARG A 284 -6.41 -8.40 19.68
C ARG A 284 -6.48 -9.33 18.46
N LEU A 285 -5.63 -9.11 17.46
CA LEU A 285 -5.51 -9.96 16.28
C LEU A 285 -4.96 -11.34 16.66
N THR A 286 -3.87 -11.37 17.42
CA THR A 286 -3.22 -12.61 17.88
C THR A 286 -4.14 -13.45 18.76
N ALA A 287 -5.00 -12.83 19.58
CA ALA A 287 -5.98 -13.54 20.41
C ALA A 287 -6.99 -14.33 19.56
N MET A 288 -7.33 -13.85 18.37
CA MET A 288 -8.26 -14.52 17.45
C MET A 288 -7.55 -15.53 16.53
N ARG A 289 -6.33 -15.18 16.05
CA ARG A 289 -5.47 -16.05 15.22
C ARG A 289 -4.02 -16.00 15.69
N PRO A 290 -3.59 -16.91 16.55
CA PRO A 290 -2.26 -16.84 17.18
C PRO A 290 -1.08 -16.96 16.22
N ASN A 291 -1.28 -17.55 15.04
CA ASN A 291 -0.21 -17.79 14.05
C ASN A 291 -0.18 -16.72 12.93
N ASP A 292 -1.13 -15.79 12.91
CA ASP A 292 -1.25 -14.77 11.89
C ASP A 292 -0.60 -13.45 12.37
N THR A 293 0.21 -12.87 11.50
CA THR A 293 0.79 -11.54 11.74
C THR A 293 -0.21 -10.44 11.36
N PRO A 294 -0.04 -9.20 11.85
CA PRO A 294 -0.85 -8.09 11.37
C PRO A 294 -0.82 -7.91 9.84
N ALA A 295 0.31 -8.25 9.18
CA ALA A 295 0.41 -8.21 7.72
C ALA A 295 -0.49 -9.25 7.06
N SER A 296 -0.48 -10.50 7.55
CA SER A 296 -1.35 -11.55 7.01
C SER A 296 -2.83 -11.24 7.20
N TRP A 297 -3.23 -10.62 8.31
CA TRP A 297 -4.59 -10.13 8.52
C TRP A 297 -5.02 -9.11 7.46
N ALA A 298 -4.16 -8.12 7.17
CA ALA A 298 -4.46 -7.12 6.15
C ALA A 298 -4.57 -7.73 4.74
N PHE A 299 -3.70 -8.68 4.40
CA PHE A 299 -3.77 -9.39 3.12
C PHE A 299 -5.01 -10.28 3.01
N ARG A 300 -5.39 -10.99 4.07
CA ARG A 300 -6.61 -11.80 4.09
C ARG A 300 -7.84 -10.93 3.91
N TRP A 301 -7.89 -9.77 4.58
CA TRP A 301 -9.00 -8.84 4.43
C TRP A 301 -9.13 -8.36 2.97
N VAL A 302 -8.03 -7.89 2.36
CA VAL A 302 -8.03 -7.48 0.95
C VAL A 302 -8.48 -8.64 0.06
N GLY A 303 -7.85 -9.81 0.20
CA GLY A 303 -8.13 -10.99 -0.62
C GLY A 303 -9.55 -11.58 -0.44
N SER A 304 -10.28 -11.16 0.60
CA SER A 304 -11.68 -11.57 0.81
C SER A 304 -12.66 -10.90 -0.16
N HIS A 305 -12.27 -9.83 -0.85
CA HIS A 305 -13.13 -9.10 -1.77
C HIS A 305 -13.13 -9.72 -3.17
N PRO A 306 -14.28 -10.12 -3.71
CA PRO A 306 -14.35 -10.96 -4.93
C PRO A 306 -13.90 -10.26 -6.22
N ASN A 307 -14.07 -8.92 -6.34
CA ASN A 307 -13.68 -8.16 -7.54
C ASN A 307 -12.18 -7.84 -7.61
N ILE A 308 -11.39 -8.29 -6.63
CA ILE A 308 -9.92 -8.11 -6.65
C ILE A 308 -9.30 -9.15 -7.56
N LEU A 309 -8.52 -8.68 -8.54
CA LEU A 309 -7.73 -9.50 -9.44
C LEU A 309 -6.41 -9.92 -8.77
N THR A 310 -5.68 -8.96 -8.21
CA THR A 310 -4.42 -9.19 -7.51
C THR A 310 -4.12 -8.11 -6.48
N THR A 311 -3.32 -8.47 -5.48
CA THR A 311 -2.91 -7.59 -4.36
C THR A 311 -1.40 -7.40 -4.40
N LEU A 312 -0.95 -6.18 -4.64
CA LEU A 312 0.48 -5.87 -4.79
C LEU A 312 1.17 -5.75 -3.43
N SER A 313 2.27 -6.46 -3.26
CA SER A 313 3.15 -6.32 -2.11
C SER A 313 4.59 -6.04 -2.54
N GLY A 314 5.23 -5.05 -1.89
CA GLY A 314 6.63 -4.70 -2.10
C GLY A 314 7.55 -5.56 -1.25
N MET A 315 7.73 -6.81 -1.66
CA MET A 315 8.50 -7.85 -0.94
C MET A 315 9.99 -7.70 -1.25
N ASN A 316 10.69 -6.85 -0.49
CA ASN A 316 12.11 -6.57 -0.69
C ASN A 316 13.06 -7.44 0.17
N GLN A 317 12.52 -8.41 0.90
CA GLN A 317 13.25 -9.40 1.69
C GLN A 317 12.59 -10.76 1.50
N MET A 318 13.39 -11.84 1.55
CA MET A 318 12.89 -13.20 1.39
C MET A 318 11.84 -13.55 2.44
N SER A 319 12.03 -13.12 3.70
CA SER A 319 11.07 -13.35 4.79
C SER A 319 9.69 -12.76 4.51
N HIS A 320 9.63 -11.57 3.90
CA HIS A 320 8.34 -10.97 3.49
C HIS A 320 7.66 -11.80 2.40
N LEU A 321 8.46 -12.28 1.43
CA LEU A 321 7.94 -13.09 0.33
C LEU A 321 7.43 -14.44 0.81
N GLU A 322 8.18 -15.12 1.66
CA GLU A 322 7.80 -16.42 2.28
C GLU A 322 6.51 -16.30 3.10
N GLU A 323 6.40 -15.26 3.91
CA GLU A 323 5.20 -15.02 4.72
C GLU A 323 3.98 -14.74 3.84
N ASN A 324 4.13 -13.87 2.84
CA ASN A 324 3.03 -13.51 1.94
C ASN A 324 2.59 -14.72 1.08
N VAL A 325 3.54 -15.48 0.53
CA VAL A 325 3.23 -16.74 -0.18
C VAL A 325 2.42 -17.67 0.71
N ARG A 326 2.84 -17.88 1.97
CA ARG A 326 2.08 -18.71 2.93
C ARG A 326 0.66 -18.17 3.15
N THR A 327 0.47 -16.87 3.28
CA THR A 327 -0.84 -16.22 3.49
C THR A 327 -1.79 -16.44 2.30
N PHE A 328 -1.25 -16.45 1.08
CA PHE A 328 -2.03 -16.62 -0.14
C PHE A 328 -2.10 -18.07 -0.67
N SER A 329 -1.58 -19.07 0.05
CA SER A 329 -1.43 -20.45 -0.46
C SER A 329 -2.00 -21.55 0.46
N PRO A 330 -3.33 -21.76 0.51
CA PRO A 330 -4.40 -20.95 -0.06
C PRO A 330 -4.76 -19.75 0.85
N LEU A 331 -5.30 -18.68 0.25
CA LEU A 331 -5.86 -17.60 1.05
C LEU A 331 -7.15 -18.07 1.75
N GLU A 332 -7.19 -17.89 3.04
CA GLU A 332 -8.40 -18.05 3.84
C GLU A 332 -9.13 -16.69 3.96
N PRO A 333 -10.31 -16.50 3.37
CA PRO A 333 -11.06 -15.27 3.51
C PRO A 333 -11.39 -14.94 4.97
N CYS A 334 -11.49 -13.66 5.30
CA CYS A 334 -11.92 -13.23 6.61
C CYS A 334 -13.39 -13.61 6.87
N THR A 335 -13.67 -14.12 8.06
CA THR A 335 -15.01 -14.35 8.55
C THR A 335 -15.71 -13.02 8.91
N GLU A 336 -17.02 -13.04 9.14
CA GLU A 336 -17.75 -11.85 9.59
C GLU A 336 -17.22 -11.30 10.93
N ALA A 337 -16.89 -12.19 11.88
CA ALA A 337 -16.31 -11.80 13.16
C ALA A 337 -14.92 -11.15 13.01
N GLU A 338 -14.09 -11.66 12.09
CA GLU A 338 -12.78 -11.10 11.78
C GLU A 338 -12.91 -9.73 11.08
N ASN A 339 -13.83 -9.59 10.13
CA ASN A 339 -14.10 -8.30 9.49
C ASN A 339 -14.57 -7.25 10.52
N LYS A 340 -15.46 -7.62 11.44
CA LYS A 340 -15.90 -6.73 12.51
C LYS A 340 -14.73 -6.31 13.42
N LEU A 341 -13.84 -7.23 13.79
CA LEU A 341 -12.64 -6.90 14.56
C LEU A 341 -11.75 -5.90 13.83
N LEU A 342 -11.53 -6.10 12.53
CA LEU A 342 -10.71 -5.20 11.72
C LEU A 342 -11.36 -3.81 11.55
N GLU A 343 -12.69 -3.73 11.44
CA GLU A 343 -13.44 -2.47 11.43
C GLU A 343 -13.26 -1.70 12.76
N GLU A 344 -13.42 -2.39 13.90
CA GLU A 344 -13.17 -1.79 15.22
C GLU A 344 -11.72 -1.30 15.38
N ILE A 345 -10.73 -2.06 14.88
CA ILE A 345 -9.32 -1.67 14.88
C ILE A 345 -9.11 -0.45 13.98
N ALA A 346 -9.72 -0.41 12.79
CA ALA A 346 -9.64 0.72 11.89
C ALA A 346 -10.20 2.00 12.53
N ASP A 347 -11.34 1.94 13.21
CA ASP A 347 -11.94 3.06 13.93
C ASP A 347 -10.99 3.62 15.01
N VAL A 348 -10.30 2.74 15.74
CA VAL A 348 -9.31 3.15 16.74
C VAL A 348 -8.11 3.80 16.06
N MET A 349 -7.57 3.20 15.01
CA MET A 349 -6.40 3.70 14.27
C MET A 349 -6.68 5.03 13.56
N ALA A 350 -7.90 5.25 13.08
CA ALA A 350 -8.32 6.52 12.49
C ALA A 350 -8.22 7.71 13.45
N GLY A 351 -8.32 7.45 14.75
CA GLY A 351 -8.08 8.43 15.82
C GLY A 351 -6.62 8.72 16.15
N PHE A 352 -5.67 7.95 15.57
CA PHE A 352 -4.25 8.15 15.86
C PHE A 352 -3.68 9.33 15.06
N PRO A 353 -2.82 10.17 15.68
CA PRO A 353 -2.25 11.33 15.01
C PRO A 353 -1.09 10.95 14.06
N VAL A 354 -1.28 9.93 13.23
CA VAL A 354 -0.26 9.46 12.28
C VAL A 354 -0.14 10.37 11.06
N ILE A 355 1.01 10.32 10.41
CA ILE A 355 1.26 10.95 9.12
C ILE A 355 1.04 9.88 8.04
N PRO A 356 0.15 10.09 7.05
CA PRO A 356 -0.23 9.04 6.08
C PRO A 356 0.86 8.85 4.99
N CYS A 357 2.12 8.71 5.40
CA CYS A 357 3.24 8.48 4.50
C CYS A 357 3.39 6.98 4.22
N THR A 358 3.46 6.63 2.93
CA THR A 358 3.67 5.24 2.46
C THR A 358 5.12 4.96 2.10
N ALA A 359 6.05 5.87 2.42
CA ALA A 359 7.48 5.77 2.12
C ALA A 359 7.78 5.49 0.62
N CYS A 360 7.00 6.08 -0.29
CA CYS A 360 7.17 5.92 -1.74
C CYS A 360 8.39 6.66 -2.31
N GLU A 361 8.99 7.58 -1.53
CA GLU A 361 10.19 8.37 -1.85
C GLU A 361 10.06 9.35 -3.03
N TYR A 362 8.87 9.56 -3.60
CA TYR A 362 8.67 10.51 -4.70
C TYR A 362 9.07 11.95 -4.34
N CYS A 363 8.99 12.32 -3.07
CA CYS A 363 9.44 13.62 -2.55
C CYS A 363 10.97 13.74 -2.45
N MET A 364 11.71 12.66 -2.68
CA MET A 364 13.17 12.63 -2.60
C MET A 364 13.82 12.84 -4.00
N PRO A 365 15.08 13.32 -4.06
CA PRO A 365 15.82 13.93 -2.95
C PRO A 365 15.23 15.28 -2.54
N CYS A 366 15.28 15.59 -1.23
CA CYS A 366 14.96 16.91 -0.72
C CYS A 366 16.12 17.88 -1.01
N PRO A 367 15.88 19.10 -1.56
CA PRO A 367 16.94 20.07 -1.83
C PRO A 367 17.76 20.49 -0.59
N TYR A 368 17.14 20.37 0.58
CA TYR A 368 17.75 20.72 1.88
C TYR A 368 18.24 19.49 2.67
N GLY A 369 18.34 18.33 2.03
CA GLY A 369 18.89 17.11 2.62
C GLY A 369 17.97 16.37 3.59
N VAL A 370 16.74 16.82 3.83
CA VAL A 370 15.80 16.18 4.76
C VAL A 370 15.46 14.76 4.28
N ASN A 371 15.64 13.75 5.12
CA ASN A 371 15.08 12.42 4.90
C ASN A 371 13.58 12.44 5.27
N ILE A 372 12.74 12.91 4.34
CA ILE A 372 11.31 13.07 4.56
C ILE A 372 10.64 11.76 4.99
N PRO A 373 10.79 10.63 4.26
CA PRO A 373 10.17 9.36 4.65
C PRO A 373 10.66 8.84 6.00
N GLY A 374 11.96 8.97 6.28
CA GLY A 374 12.55 8.51 7.55
C GLY A 374 12.01 9.27 8.77
N ASN A 375 11.87 10.61 8.67
CA ASN A 375 11.26 11.41 9.73
C ASN A 375 9.80 11.01 9.99
N PHE A 376 9.03 10.73 8.94
CA PHE A 376 7.63 10.33 9.06
C PHE A 376 7.48 8.90 9.59
N ALA A 377 8.32 7.97 9.15
CA ALA A 377 8.35 6.61 9.66
C ALA A 377 8.59 6.60 11.17
N TYR A 378 9.64 7.28 11.62
CA TYR A 378 9.92 7.40 13.05
C TYR A 378 8.79 8.06 13.84
N TYR A 379 8.20 9.15 13.32
CA TYR A 379 7.06 9.80 13.97
C TYR A 379 5.89 8.83 14.15
N ASN A 380 5.55 8.06 13.12
CA ASN A 380 4.47 7.08 13.17
C ASN A 380 4.78 5.91 14.12
N ASP A 381 6.03 5.44 14.15
CA ASP A 381 6.47 4.43 15.11
C ASP A 381 6.37 4.95 16.55
N ALA A 382 6.71 6.21 16.79
CA ALA A 382 6.54 6.85 18.10
C ALA A 382 5.07 6.99 18.52
N VAL A 383 4.15 7.17 17.57
CA VAL A 383 2.70 7.12 17.83
C VAL A 383 2.28 5.72 18.25
N ALA A 384 2.70 4.69 17.50
CA ALA A 384 2.38 3.29 17.79
C ALA A 384 2.94 2.84 19.14
N GLN A 385 4.16 3.25 19.47
CA GLN A 385 4.81 2.95 20.76
C GLN A 385 4.29 3.81 21.93
N LYS A 386 3.34 4.72 21.70
CA LYS A 386 2.77 5.64 22.71
C LYS A 386 3.81 6.57 23.37
N ILE A 387 4.96 6.80 22.73
CA ILE A 387 6.02 7.72 23.22
C ILE A 387 5.90 9.13 22.65
N LEU A 388 4.99 9.38 21.70
CA LEU A 388 4.75 10.73 21.23
C LEU A 388 4.23 11.62 22.38
N PRO A 389 4.88 12.76 22.69
CA PRO A 389 4.36 13.68 23.68
C PRO A 389 3.02 14.25 23.19
N LEU A 390 1.98 14.05 24.00
CA LEU A 390 0.65 14.57 23.69
C LEU A 390 0.61 16.11 23.81
N PRO A 391 -0.41 16.77 23.21
CA PRO A 391 -0.54 18.23 23.26
C PRO A 391 -0.62 18.82 24.67
N ASP A 392 -1.07 18.03 25.65
CA ASP A 392 -1.09 18.45 27.07
C ASP A 392 0.34 18.53 27.63
N LYS A 393 0.89 19.73 27.59
CA LYS A 393 2.24 20.05 28.09
C LYS A 393 2.34 19.99 29.63
N GLN A 394 1.22 19.82 30.33
CA GLN A 394 1.15 19.71 31.78
C GLN A 394 1.06 18.24 32.25
N ALA A 395 0.90 17.30 31.32
CA ALA A 395 0.93 15.88 31.68
C ALA A 395 2.24 15.52 32.35
N ALA A 396 2.15 14.76 33.44
CA ALA A 396 3.31 14.40 34.28
C ALA A 396 4.43 13.67 33.53
N ASP A 397 4.08 12.94 32.45
CA ASP A 397 5.00 12.18 31.61
C ASP A 397 5.42 12.93 30.31
N TYR A 398 4.97 14.18 30.13
CA TYR A 398 5.25 14.94 28.91
C TYR A 398 6.75 15.08 28.64
N MET A 399 7.53 15.49 29.60
CA MET A 399 8.97 15.68 29.43
C MET A 399 9.71 14.36 29.21
N THR A 400 9.29 13.29 29.87
CA THR A 400 9.86 11.94 29.69
C THR A 400 9.63 11.46 28.28
N ARG A 401 8.40 11.54 27.77
CA ARG A 401 8.06 11.16 26.38
C ARG A 401 8.80 12.02 25.36
N LYS A 402 8.92 13.31 25.64
CA LYS A 402 9.66 14.23 24.76
C LYS A 402 11.14 13.85 24.64
N GLN A 403 11.77 13.47 25.75
CA GLN A 403 13.15 12.99 25.74
C GLN A 403 13.26 11.65 25.01
N GLN A 404 12.36 10.70 25.28
CA GLN A 404 12.30 9.41 24.58
C GLN A 404 12.13 9.59 23.07
N PHE A 405 11.25 10.50 22.65
CA PHE A 405 11.05 10.83 21.23
C PHE A 405 12.32 11.39 20.58
N ALA A 406 13.01 12.32 21.25
CA ALA A 406 14.24 12.91 20.71
C ALA A 406 15.40 11.90 20.62
N ASP A 407 15.54 11.03 21.63
CA ASP A 407 16.59 10.01 21.67
C ASP A 407 16.32 8.90 20.63
N GLY A 408 15.08 8.47 20.49
CA GLY A 408 14.70 7.50 19.48
C GLY A 408 14.85 8.04 18.04
N LEU A 409 14.54 9.32 17.79
CA LEU A 409 14.81 9.94 16.49
C LEU A 409 16.30 9.93 16.16
N ARG A 410 17.17 10.18 17.16
CA ARG A 410 18.62 10.15 16.97
C ARG A 410 19.13 8.74 16.64
N GLN A 411 18.51 7.71 17.21
CA GLN A 411 18.83 6.32 16.88
C GLN A 411 18.33 5.94 15.47
N ALA A 412 17.11 6.34 15.11
CA ALA A 412 16.52 6.04 13.80
C ALA A 412 17.18 6.82 12.66
N LEU A 413 17.57 8.07 12.91
CA LEU A 413 18.23 8.97 11.97
C LEU A 413 19.48 9.57 12.63
N PRO A 414 20.63 8.87 12.61
CA PRO A 414 21.86 9.32 13.28
C PRO A 414 22.41 10.64 12.73
N ASP A 415 22.22 10.90 11.43
CA ASP A 415 22.63 12.14 10.78
C ASP A 415 21.59 13.24 11.00
N VAL A 416 21.87 14.17 11.90
CA VAL A 416 20.99 15.30 12.24
C VAL A 416 20.75 16.26 11.05
N SER A 417 21.61 16.25 10.04
CA SER A 417 21.40 17.03 8.81
C SER A 417 20.23 16.53 7.96
N THR A 418 19.72 15.33 8.26
CA THR A 418 18.56 14.72 7.59
C THR A 418 17.24 14.91 8.33
N TRP A 419 17.27 15.58 9.47
CA TRP A 419 16.09 15.77 10.31
C TRP A 419 15.10 16.80 9.76
N ALA A 420 13.87 16.73 10.25
CA ALA A 420 12.81 17.70 9.97
C ALA A 420 13.21 19.16 10.27
N THR A 421 14.18 19.38 11.18
CA THR A 421 14.73 20.70 11.51
C THR A 421 15.41 21.41 10.35
N GLN A 422 15.80 20.70 9.29
CA GLN A 422 16.42 21.26 8.09
C GLN A 422 15.38 21.70 7.04
N CYS A 423 14.09 21.47 7.28
CA CYS A 423 13.05 21.85 6.34
C CYS A 423 12.97 23.38 6.18
N ALA A 424 13.17 23.87 4.95
CA ALA A 424 13.12 25.28 4.63
C ALA A 424 11.75 25.74 4.12
N ASP A 425 10.70 24.91 4.23
CA ASP A 425 9.34 25.20 3.76
C ASP A 425 9.26 25.64 2.28
N CYS A 426 10.08 25.03 1.44
CA CYS A 426 10.16 25.38 0.00
C CYS A 426 9.05 24.78 -0.87
N GLU A 427 8.22 23.92 -0.32
CA GLU A 427 7.06 23.27 -0.95
C GLU A 427 7.35 22.36 -2.18
N GLU A 428 8.60 22.18 -2.58
CA GLU A 428 8.97 21.34 -3.74
C GLU A 428 8.51 19.88 -3.63
N CYS A 429 8.33 19.39 -2.41
CA CYS A 429 7.85 18.04 -2.14
C CYS A 429 6.34 17.88 -2.28
N LEU A 430 5.55 18.97 -2.24
CA LEU A 430 4.07 18.92 -2.30
C LEU A 430 3.59 18.37 -3.64
N LYS A 431 4.16 18.86 -4.74
CA LYS A 431 3.81 18.46 -6.11
C LYS A 431 4.17 16.99 -6.43
N LYS A 432 5.05 16.40 -5.61
CA LYS A 432 5.57 15.05 -5.83
C LYS A 432 4.86 13.98 -4.99
N CYS A 433 4.14 14.39 -3.94
CA CYS A 433 3.56 13.46 -2.97
C CYS A 433 2.24 12.87 -3.49
N PRO A 434 2.16 11.55 -3.81
CA PRO A 434 0.91 10.92 -4.25
C PRO A 434 -0.12 10.81 -3.12
N GLN A 435 0.34 10.86 -1.86
CA GLN A 435 -0.52 10.89 -0.69
C GLN A 435 -0.97 12.31 -0.31
N GLN A 436 -0.55 13.32 -1.08
CA GLN A 436 -0.94 14.74 -0.92
C GLN A 436 -0.70 15.29 0.49
N ILE A 437 0.30 14.75 1.16
CA ILE A 437 0.69 15.18 2.49
C ILE A 437 1.22 16.61 2.43
N ARG A 438 0.71 17.50 3.28
CA ARG A 438 1.30 18.83 3.52
C ARG A 438 2.63 18.66 4.26
N ILE A 439 3.64 18.17 3.53
CA ILE A 439 4.94 17.74 4.08
C ILE A 439 5.58 18.82 4.96
N PRO A 440 5.69 20.10 4.55
CA PRO A 440 6.29 21.13 5.40
C PRO A 440 5.55 21.29 6.75
N ASN A 441 4.22 21.23 6.74
CA ASN A 441 3.42 21.33 7.97
C ASN A 441 3.70 20.14 8.92
N GLN A 442 3.86 18.94 8.37
CA GLN A 442 4.21 17.77 9.19
C GLN A 442 5.65 17.84 9.71
N MET A 443 6.59 18.38 8.91
CA MET A 443 7.94 18.66 9.38
C MET A 443 7.93 19.67 10.52
N ALA A 444 7.19 20.78 10.41
CA ALA A 444 7.03 21.76 11.48
C ALA A 444 6.45 21.12 12.76
N ARG A 445 5.50 20.20 12.64
CA ARG A 445 4.92 19.45 13.76
C ARG A 445 5.96 18.58 14.47
N ILE A 446 6.83 17.87 13.73
CA ILE A 446 7.94 17.09 14.28
C ILE A 446 8.93 18.03 15.00
N VAL A 447 9.28 19.16 14.36
CA VAL A 447 10.19 20.16 14.95
C VAL A 447 9.63 20.72 16.25
N GLU A 448 8.32 21.02 16.33
CA GLU A 448 7.70 21.48 17.57
C GLU A 448 7.82 20.43 18.70
N THR A 449 7.68 19.16 18.37
CA THR A 449 7.88 18.06 19.32
C THR A 449 9.32 18.00 19.85
N LEU A 450 10.31 18.39 19.05
CA LEU A 450 11.74 18.40 19.41
C LEU A 450 12.18 19.67 20.15
N ARG A 451 11.52 20.83 19.95
CA ARG A 451 11.95 22.10 20.52
C ARG A 451 12.11 22.02 22.04
N LYS A 452 13.30 22.39 22.53
CA LYS A 452 13.49 22.69 23.94
C LYS A 452 12.67 23.94 24.27
N ARG A 453 12.03 23.96 25.45
CA ARG A 453 11.41 25.20 25.95
C ARG A 453 12.47 26.22 26.29
#